data_71ef442ee285af3a1306afdc0118a17a
#
_entry.id   71ef442ee285af3a1306afdc0118a17a
#
_cell.length_a   1.000
_cell.length_b   1.000
_cell.length_c   1.000
_cell.angle_alpha   90.00
_cell.angle_beta   90.00
_cell.angle_gamma   90.00
#
_symmetry.space_group_name_H-M   'P 1'
#
loop_
_entity.id
_entity.type
_entity.pdbx_description
1 polymer ?
#
loop_
_entity_poly.entity_id
_entity_poly.type
_entity_poly.pdbx_seq_one_letter_code
_entity_poly.pdbx_strand_id
1 'polypeptide(L)'
;MIVKHRQFIILIIILFLTGCTRLTDNVDNTINDILGEQNTVVNTAGFGYMYYRPVGVMPVYSKNNNLVLKIKNSEVYFYVDIVGYYYKNENYIKDNTYNYYYKLLNYNNKKGFIGINKGDDSYFIEISYDYARIEGYVSKENFKEVLANMLIILNNVKYNDTMITNLLSEDGFKDGEISYELKKPKSAKSKFSQYLQEIVEDEDKDKLPDIG
;
A
#
# COMPACT_ATOMS: atom_id res chain seq x y z
N MET A 1 30.06 41.45 30.06
CA MET A 1 29.28 41.39 28.79
C MET A 1 29.58 40.13 27.97
N ILE A 2 30.79 39.62 27.97
CA ILE A 2 31.24 38.42 27.18
C ILE A 2 30.56 37.13 27.61
N VAL A 3 30.22 36.92 28.88
CA VAL A 3 29.62 35.68 29.40
C VAL A 3 28.18 35.49 28.87
N LYS A 4 27.40 36.55 28.74
CA LYS A 4 26.02 36.48 28.18
C LYS A 4 26.01 36.07 26.71
N HIS A 5 26.96 36.50 25.90
CA HIS A 5 27.07 36.12 24.50
C HIS A 5 27.41 34.63 24.33
N ARG A 6 28.30 34.12 25.19
CA ARG A 6 28.70 32.70 25.16
C ARG A 6 27.55 31.75 25.52
N GLN A 7 26.72 32.13 26.49
CA GLN A 7 25.53 31.37 26.86
C GLN A 7 24.44 31.40 25.75
N PHE A 8 24.32 32.52 25.07
CA PHE A 8 23.36 32.67 23.94
C PHE A 8 23.77 31.83 22.73
N ILE A 9 25.06 31.74 22.42
CA ILE A 9 25.60 30.90 21.35
C ILE A 9 25.39 29.41 21.67
N ILE A 10 25.60 28.99 22.92
CA ILE A 10 25.33 27.60 23.33
C ILE A 10 23.88 27.24 23.23
N LEU A 11 22.97 28.15 23.57
CA LEU A 11 21.53 27.93 23.45
C LEU A 11 21.10 27.77 21.98
N ILE A 12 21.68 28.56 21.06
CA ILE A 12 21.41 28.44 19.61
C ILE A 12 21.93 27.10 19.06
N ILE A 13 23.12 26.66 19.50
CA ILE A 13 23.68 25.38 19.05
C ILE A 13 22.80 24.19 19.53
N ILE A 14 22.27 24.25 20.75
CA ILE A 14 21.36 23.23 21.28
C ILE A 14 20.06 23.18 20.48
N LEU A 15 19.52 24.31 20.02
CA LEU A 15 18.33 24.39 19.17
C LEU A 15 18.53 23.75 17.79
N PHE A 16 19.75 23.76 17.24
CA PHE A 16 20.08 23.10 15.97
C PHE A 16 20.31 21.59 16.08
N LEU A 17 20.52 21.05 17.28
CA LEU A 17 20.78 19.63 17.51
C LEU A 17 19.50 18.78 17.66
N THR A 18 18.32 19.39 17.78
CA THR A 18 17.03 18.67 17.99
C THR A 18 16.26 18.34 16.71
N GLY A 19 16.84 18.56 15.53
CA GLY A 19 16.13 18.59 14.24
C GLY A 19 16.22 17.36 13.33
N CYS A 20 16.87 16.26 13.71
CA CYS A 20 16.95 15.07 12.86
C CYS A 20 16.16 13.89 13.44
N THR A 21 14.84 13.94 13.38
CA THR A 21 14.06 12.69 13.41
C THR A 21 14.37 11.89 12.15
N ARG A 22 14.91 10.67 12.33
CA ARG A 22 15.19 9.79 11.19
C ARG A 22 13.85 9.47 10.49
N LEU A 23 13.86 9.38 9.17
CA LEU A 23 12.64 9.05 8.40
C LEU A 23 12.04 7.70 8.85
N THR A 24 12.87 6.75 9.29
CA THR A 24 12.48 5.48 9.89
C THR A 24 11.63 5.65 11.15
N ASP A 25 11.98 6.58 12.04
CA ASP A 25 11.19 6.87 13.25
C ASP A 25 9.81 7.43 12.87
N ASN A 26 9.73 8.19 11.78
CA ASN A 26 8.46 8.67 11.24
C ASN A 26 7.60 7.54 10.65
N VAL A 27 8.21 6.51 10.05
CA VAL A 27 7.50 5.34 9.51
C VAL A 27 6.88 4.55 10.67
N ASP A 28 7.66 4.25 11.71
CA ASP A 28 7.17 3.52 12.88
C ASP A 28 6.03 4.24 13.59
N ASN A 29 6.16 5.53 13.81
CA ASN A 29 5.10 6.34 14.41
C ASN A 29 3.83 6.33 13.56
N THR A 30 3.96 6.52 12.23
CA THR A 30 2.81 6.49 11.32
C THR A 30 2.10 5.13 11.33
N ILE A 31 2.85 4.03 11.38
CA ILE A 31 2.29 2.68 11.48
C ILE A 31 1.54 2.51 12.80
N ASN A 32 2.17 2.87 13.92
CA ASN A 32 1.59 2.70 15.26
C ASN A 32 0.31 3.55 15.42
N ASP A 33 0.34 4.80 14.95
CA ASP A 33 -0.79 5.72 15.06
C ASP A 33 -2.00 5.22 14.25
N ILE A 34 -1.77 4.69 13.03
CA ILE A 34 -2.86 4.28 12.15
C ILE A 34 -3.33 2.85 12.44
N LEU A 35 -2.42 1.88 12.54
CA LEU A 35 -2.80 0.48 12.75
C LEU A 35 -3.16 0.17 14.21
N GLY A 36 -2.69 0.99 15.16
CA GLY A 36 -3.07 0.88 16.56
C GLY A 36 -4.52 1.28 16.83
N GLU A 37 -5.10 2.13 15.99
CA GLU A 37 -6.50 2.53 16.13
C GLU A 37 -7.45 1.48 15.51
N GLN A 38 -8.50 1.14 16.25
CA GLN A 38 -9.62 0.34 15.73
C GLN A 38 -10.60 1.26 14.97
N ASN A 39 -10.27 1.59 13.75
CA ASN A 39 -11.18 2.35 12.92
C ASN A 39 -12.18 1.41 12.21
N THR A 40 -13.46 1.79 12.20
CA THR A 40 -14.53 0.97 11.62
C THR A 40 -15.27 1.64 10.47
N VAL A 41 -14.80 2.78 10.02
CA VAL A 41 -15.47 3.56 8.99
C VAL A 41 -15.14 2.99 7.61
N VAL A 42 -16.18 2.77 6.80
CA VAL A 42 -16.05 2.38 5.40
C VAL A 42 -16.94 3.28 4.54
N ASN A 43 -16.51 3.62 3.35
CA ASN A 43 -17.24 4.48 2.43
C ASN A 43 -17.23 4.00 0.97
N THR A 44 -16.53 2.92 0.68
CA THR A 44 -16.39 2.38 -0.68
C THR A 44 -16.55 0.87 -0.64
N ALA A 45 -17.36 0.34 -1.56
CA ALA A 45 -17.57 -1.10 -1.74
C ALA A 45 -16.67 -1.65 -2.85
N GLY A 46 -16.06 -2.82 -2.60
CA GLY A 46 -15.44 -3.69 -3.57
C GLY A 46 -16.25 -4.99 -3.73
N PHE A 47 -15.66 -5.97 -4.39
CA PHE A 47 -16.29 -7.25 -4.63
C PHE A 47 -15.97 -8.21 -3.48
N GLY A 48 -16.93 -8.38 -2.56
CA GLY A 48 -16.76 -9.19 -1.34
C GLY A 48 -16.12 -8.45 -0.16
N TYR A 49 -15.87 -7.15 -0.27
CA TYR A 49 -15.30 -6.35 0.81
C TYR A 49 -15.76 -4.89 0.73
N MET A 50 -15.49 -4.15 1.80
CA MET A 50 -15.63 -2.69 1.87
C MET A 50 -14.33 -2.10 2.42
N TYR A 51 -14.05 -0.85 2.10
CA TYR A 51 -12.89 -0.14 2.65
C TYR A 51 -13.17 1.36 2.80
N TYR A 52 -12.32 2.04 3.55
CA TYR A 52 -12.34 3.49 3.62
C TYR A 52 -11.40 4.08 2.59
N ARG A 53 -11.96 4.90 1.73
CA ARG A 53 -11.20 5.71 0.76
C ARG A 53 -11.08 7.13 1.30
N PRO A 54 -9.87 7.57 1.71
CA PRO A 54 -9.64 8.92 2.20
C PRO A 54 -9.98 10.00 1.16
N VAL A 55 -10.31 11.20 1.65
CA VAL A 55 -10.52 12.37 0.77
C VAL A 55 -9.24 12.67 -0.01
N GLY A 56 -9.36 12.92 -1.32
CA GLY A 56 -8.23 13.15 -2.21
C GLY A 56 -7.62 11.89 -2.82
N VAL A 57 -8.05 10.69 -2.39
CA VAL A 57 -7.71 9.43 -3.07
C VAL A 57 -8.72 9.18 -4.19
N MET A 58 -8.25 9.04 -5.42
CA MET A 58 -9.09 8.85 -6.59
C MET A 58 -8.88 7.45 -7.20
N PRO A 59 -9.96 6.70 -7.52
CA PRO A 59 -9.83 5.50 -8.31
C PRO A 59 -9.49 5.88 -9.76
N VAL A 60 -8.47 5.24 -10.33
CA VAL A 60 -8.05 5.43 -11.73
C VAL A 60 -8.56 4.26 -12.57
N TYR A 61 -8.43 3.06 -12.03
CA TYR A 61 -8.81 1.83 -12.71
C TYR A 61 -9.30 0.79 -11.70
N SER A 62 -10.23 -0.06 -12.13
CA SER A 62 -10.75 -1.17 -11.31
C SER A 62 -11.08 -2.35 -12.22
N LYS A 63 -10.52 -3.52 -11.93
CA LYS A 63 -10.88 -4.81 -12.53
C LYS A 63 -10.87 -5.88 -11.45
N ASN A 64 -12.02 -6.53 -11.24
CA ASN A 64 -12.18 -7.49 -10.15
C ASN A 64 -11.81 -6.86 -8.79
N ASN A 65 -10.88 -7.49 -8.05
CA ASN A 65 -10.39 -6.98 -6.75
C ASN A 65 -9.08 -6.19 -6.86
N ASN A 66 -8.69 -5.81 -8.09
CA ASN A 66 -7.52 -5.00 -8.36
C ASN A 66 -7.94 -3.56 -8.66
N LEU A 67 -7.41 -2.62 -7.92
CA LEU A 67 -7.67 -1.20 -8.10
C LEU A 67 -6.35 -0.46 -8.26
N VAL A 68 -6.34 0.51 -9.16
CA VAL A 68 -5.31 1.55 -9.21
C VAL A 68 -5.89 2.79 -8.58
N LEU A 69 -5.26 3.26 -7.52
CA LEU A 69 -5.65 4.45 -6.78
C LEU A 69 -4.60 5.54 -6.98
N LYS A 70 -5.04 6.74 -7.28
CA LYS A 70 -4.17 7.92 -7.31
C LYS A 70 -4.21 8.63 -5.96
N ILE A 71 -3.04 8.76 -5.34
CA ILE A 71 -2.83 9.47 -4.08
C ILE A 71 -1.79 10.57 -4.36
N LYS A 72 -2.20 11.83 -4.35
CA LYS A 72 -1.35 12.93 -4.87
C LYS A 72 -0.91 12.65 -6.31
N ASN A 73 0.40 12.62 -6.54
CA ASN A 73 1.00 12.35 -7.83
C ASN A 73 1.47 10.89 -7.99
N SER A 74 1.12 10.02 -7.02
CA SER A 74 1.50 8.61 -7.02
C SER A 74 0.31 7.74 -7.38
N GLU A 75 0.53 6.77 -8.25
CA GLU A 75 -0.40 5.68 -8.51
C GLU A 75 0.04 4.47 -7.70
N VAL A 76 -0.91 3.91 -6.96
CA VAL A 76 -0.70 2.75 -6.11
C VAL A 76 -1.68 1.66 -6.48
N TYR A 77 -1.22 0.41 -6.46
CA TYR A 77 -2.04 -0.77 -6.71
C TYR A 77 -2.58 -1.28 -5.39
N PHE A 78 -3.88 -1.45 -5.33
CA PHE A 78 -4.58 -2.00 -4.19
C PHE A 78 -5.31 -3.27 -4.59
N TYR A 79 -5.01 -4.36 -3.91
CA TYR A 79 -5.57 -5.70 -4.12
C TYR A 79 -6.11 -6.27 -2.82
N VAL A 80 -7.26 -6.97 -2.89
CA VAL A 80 -7.87 -7.67 -1.76
C VAL A 80 -8.06 -9.15 -2.12
N ASP A 81 -7.38 -10.01 -1.36
CA ASP A 81 -7.42 -11.45 -1.52
C ASP A 81 -8.61 -12.05 -0.75
N ILE A 82 -9.79 -12.06 -1.38
CA ILE A 82 -11.00 -12.65 -0.78
C ILE A 82 -10.93 -14.18 -0.68
N VAL A 83 -10.16 -14.82 -1.58
CA VAL A 83 -9.97 -16.28 -1.58
C VAL A 83 -9.08 -16.68 -0.42
N GLY A 84 -7.91 -16.02 -0.28
CA GLY A 84 -7.03 -16.20 0.87
C GLY A 84 -7.72 -15.92 2.19
N TYR A 85 -8.56 -14.88 2.26
CA TYR A 85 -9.37 -14.58 3.43
C TYR A 85 -10.34 -15.72 3.78
N TYR A 86 -11.07 -16.25 2.79
CA TYR A 86 -12.05 -17.34 2.99
C TYR A 86 -11.38 -18.61 3.50
N TYR A 87 -10.28 -19.03 2.88
CA TYR A 87 -9.53 -20.24 3.26
C TYR A 87 -8.58 -20.02 4.43
N LYS A 88 -8.50 -18.80 5.00
CA LYS A 88 -7.55 -18.42 6.06
C LYS A 88 -6.09 -18.71 5.71
N ASN A 89 -5.75 -18.54 4.44
CA ASN A 89 -4.42 -18.80 3.92
C ASN A 89 -3.54 -17.54 4.09
N GLU A 90 -2.85 -17.46 5.23
CA GLU A 90 -1.95 -16.36 5.57
C GLU A 90 -0.57 -16.55 4.89
N ASN A 91 -0.44 -16.15 3.63
CA ASN A 91 0.84 -16.17 2.92
C ASN A 91 1.63 -14.87 3.19
N TYR A 92 2.25 -14.75 4.35
CA TYR A 92 3.20 -13.68 4.64
C TYR A 92 4.60 -14.12 4.21
N ILE A 93 5.10 -13.55 3.12
CA ILE A 93 6.46 -13.80 2.67
C ILE A 93 7.41 -13.03 3.59
N LYS A 94 8.24 -13.74 4.34
CA LYS A 94 9.40 -13.18 5.03
C LYS A 94 10.50 -12.92 4.00
N ASP A 95 10.44 -11.79 3.33
CA ASP A 95 11.45 -11.45 2.33
C ASP A 95 12.31 -10.29 2.81
N ASN A 96 13.59 -10.55 3.02
CA ASN A 96 14.59 -9.55 3.44
C ASN A 96 15.15 -8.73 2.25
N THR A 97 14.43 -8.64 1.14
CA THR A 97 14.90 -7.96 -0.08
C THR A 97 14.74 -6.45 -0.05
N TYR A 98 14.16 -5.87 1.02
CA TYR A 98 13.98 -4.43 1.14
C TYR A 98 15.24 -3.74 1.64
N ASN A 99 15.71 -2.73 0.87
CA ASN A 99 16.99 -2.08 1.12
C ASN A 99 16.92 -0.90 2.10
N TYR A 100 15.71 -0.47 2.51
CA TYR A 100 15.55 0.72 3.32
C TYR A 100 14.81 0.46 4.63
N TYR A 101 13.66 -0.20 4.59
CA TYR A 101 12.85 -0.49 5.76
C TYR A 101 12.06 -1.78 5.58
N TYR A 102 11.99 -2.60 6.61
CA TYR A 102 11.13 -3.77 6.68
C TYR A 102 10.62 -3.99 8.10
N LYS A 103 9.32 -4.25 8.24
CA LYS A 103 8.70 -4.55 9.53
C LYS A 103 7.54 -5.53 9.35
N LEU A 104 7.47 -6.51 10.24
CA LEU A 104 6.27 -7.33 10.40
C LEU A 104 5.20 -6.53 11.16
N LEU A 105 3.97 -6.62 10.69
CA LEU A 105 2.82 -5.95 11.27
C LEU A 105 1.99 -6.97 12.05
N ASN A 106 1.61 -6.59 13.28
CA ASN A 106 0.70 -7.39 14.12
C ASN A 106 -0.08 -6.42 15.01
N TYR A 107 -1.25 -5.99 14.53
CA TYR A 107 -2.12 -5.05 15.22
C TYR A 107 -3.56 -5.55 15.15
N ASN A 108 -4.31 -5.43 16.23
CA ASN A 108 -5.75 -5.77 16.28
C ASN A 108 -6.09 -7.17 15.73
N ASN A 109 -5.26 -8.19 16.05
CA ASN A 109 -5.34 -9.57 15.54
C ASN A 109 -5.17 -9.72 14.00
N LYS A 110 -4.75 -8.68 13.33
CA LYS A 110 -4.42 -8.67 11.91
C LYS A 110 -2.91 -8.70 11.73
N LYS A 111 -2.44 -9.43 10.73
CA LYS A 111 -1.00 -9.62 10.47
C LYS A 111 -0.63 -9.16 9.07
N GLY A 112 0.65 -8.91 8.87
CA GLY A 112 1.19 -8.54 7.58
C GLY A 112 2.63 -8.08 7.65
N PHE A 113 3.03 -7.31 6.64
CA PHE A 113 4.35 -6.68 6.60
C PHE A 113 4.29 -5.35 5.84
N ILE A 114 5.28 -4.53 6.09
CA ILE A 114 5.62 -3.38 5.28
C ILE A 114 7.07 -3.49 4.83
N GLY A 115 7.31 -3.27 3.55
CA GLY A 115 8.63 -3.20 2.96
C GLY A 115 8.80 -1.92 2.16
N ILE A 116 9.95 -1.28 2.29
CA ILE A 116 10.28 -0.06 1.58
C ILE A 116 11.65 -0.19 0.93
N ASN A 117 11.71 0.07 -0.37
CA ASN A 117 12.95 0.23 -1.11
C ASN A 117 13.17 1.71 -1.42
N LYS A 118 14.38 2.18 -1.20
CA LYS A 118 14.79 3.55 -1.51
C LYS A 118 15.47 3.57 -2.87
N GLY A 119 14.92 4.34 -3.80
CA GLY A 119 15.55 4.70 -5.06
C GLY A 119 16.16 6.12 -5.00
N ASP A 120 16.65 6.58 -6.16
CA ASP A 120 17.30 7.90 -6.27
C ASP A 120 16.32 9.04 -6.00
N ASP A 121 15.13 9.02 -6.60
CA ASP A 121 14.14 10.09 -6.49
C ASP A 121 12.80 9.66 -5.86
N SER A 122 12.64 8.37 -5.58
CA SER A 122 11.40 7.79 -5.10
C SER A 122 11.64 6.67 -4.10
N TYR A 123 10.57 6.28 -3.42
CA TYR A 123 10.48 5.07 -2.62
C TYR A 123 9.50 4.11 -3.28
N PHE A 124 9.83 2.82 -3.33
CA PHE A 124 8.85 1.78 -3.56
C PHE A 124 8.35 1.30 -2.21
N ILE A 125 7.03 1.39 -1.99
CA ILE A 125 6.37 0.96 -0.77
C ILE A 125 5.51 -0.24 -1.12
N GLU A 126 5.62 -1.29 -0.32
CA GLU A 126 4.77 -2.48 -0.37
C GLU A 126 4.24 -2.76 1.03
N ILE A 127 2.93 -2.87 1.18
CA ILE A 127 2.29 -3.19 2.44
C ILE A 127 1.29 -4.31 2.19
N SER A 128 1.43 -5.41 2.90
CA SER A 128 0.43 -6.47 3.00
C SER A 128 -0.14 -6.45 4.42
N TYR A 129 -1.46 -6.47 4.57
CA TYR A 129 -2.10 -6.46 5.87
C TYR A 129 -3.51 -7.05 5.79
N ASP A 130 -3.79 -8.10 6.59
CA ASP A 130 -5.10 -8.73 6.70
C ASP A 130 -5.70 -9.14 5.33
N TYR A 131 -4.96 -9.91 4.54
CA TYR A 131 -5.36 -10.37 3.19
C TYR A 131 -5.57 -9.25 2.15
N ALA A 132 -5.14 -8.05 2.44
CA ALA A 132 -5.11 -6.96 1.47
C ALA A 132 -3.67 -6.48 1.25
N ARG A 133 -3.40 -5.95 0.07
CA ARG A 133 -2.08 -5.47 -0.32
C ARG A 133 -2.20 -4.15 -1.06
N ILE A 134 -1.26 -3.26 -0.79
CA ILE A 134 -1.12 -2.01 -1.51
C ILE A 134 0.36 -1.74 -1.79
N GLU A 135 0.69 -1.33 -3.02
CA GLU A 135 2.06 -1.07 -3.41
C GLU A 135 2.17 0.04 -4.44
N GLY A 136 3.31 0.69 -4.51
CA GLY A 136 3.55 1.71 -5.52
C GLY A 136 4.83 2.52 -5.31
N TYR A 137 5.17 3.30 -6.34
CA TYR A 137 6.28 4.25 -6.30
C TYR A 137 5.79 5.61 -5.83
N VAL A 138 6.50 6.17 -4.87
CA VAL A 138 6.12 7.40 -4.18
C VAL A 138 7.29 8.38 -4.20
N SER A 139 7.05 9.62 -4.62
CA SER A 139 8.06 10.66 -4.57
C SER A 139 8.48 10.97 -3.12
N LYS A 140 9.72 11.40 -2.92
CA LYS A 140 10.24 11.70 -1.58
C LYS A 140 9.41 12.76 -0.85
N GLU A 141 8.92 13.76 -1.57
CA GLU A 141 8.13 14.86 -1.01
C GLU A 141 6.76 14.42 -0.50
N ASN A 142 6.11 13.43 -1.17
CA ASN A 142 4.77 12.95 -0.83
C ASN A 142 4.80 11.68 0.04
N PHE A 143 5.99 11.18 0.38
CA PHE A 143 6.18 9.89 1.04
C PHE A 143 5.30 9.71 2.28
N LYS A 144 5.34 10.65 3.22
CA LYS A 144 4.61 10.54 4.48
C LYS A 144 3.09 10.49 4.27
N GLU A 145 2.58 11.36 3.42
CA GLU A 145 1.14 11.45 3.17
C GLU A 145 0.62 10.23 2.40
N VAL A 146 1.37 9.77 1.39
CA VAL A 146 0.99 8.58 0.62
C VAL A 146 1.05 7.34 1.50
N LEU A 147 2.11 7.16 2.30
CA LEU A 147 2.23 6.06 3.27
C LEU A 147 1.06 6.04 4.26
N ALA A 148 0.70 7.19 4.83
CA ALA A 148 -0.43 7.28 5.74
C ALA A 148 -1.76 6.87 5.07
N ASN A 149 -2.02 7.34 3.84
CA ASN A 149 -3.22 6.96 3.10
C ASN A 149 -3.25 5.46 2.76
N MET A 150 -2.10 4.86 2.37
CA MET A 150 -2.01 3.42 2.12
C MET A 150 -2.36 2.61 3.38
N LEU A 151 -1.82 2.99 4.54
CA LEU A 151 -2.11 2.34 5.82
C LEU A 151 -3.57 2.52 6.24
N ILE A 152 -4.15 3.71 6.06
CA ILE A 152 -5.56 3.98 6.36
C ILE A 152 -6.47 3.10 5.50
N ILE A 153 -6.19 2.97 4.20
CA ILE A 153 -6.96 2.11 3.30
C ILE A 153 -6.94 0.66 3.81
N LEU A 154 -5.75 0.12 4.08
CA LEU A 154 -5.60 -1.27 4.53
C LEU A 154 -6.21 -1.53 5.91
N ASN A 155 -6.05 -0.61 6.87
CA ASN A 155 -6.60 -0.76 8.21
C ASN A 155 -8.13 -0.86 8.22
N ASN A 156 -8.77 -0.25 7.23
CA ASN A 156 -10.23 -0.16 7.12
C ASN A 156 -10.85 -1.16 6.13
N VAL A 157 -10.12 -2.19 5.70
CA VAL A 157 -10.70 -3.28 4.91
C VAL A 157 -11.60 -4.13 5.80
N LYS A 158 -12.84 -4.35 5.36
CA LYS A 158 -13.84 -5.22 6.00
C LYS A 158 -14.38 -6.21 4.98
N TYR A 159 -14.31 -7.48 5.32
CA TYR A 159 -14.81 -8.57 4.50
C TYR A 159 -16.30 -8.78 4.68
N ASN A 160 -16.99 -9.15 3.61
CA ASN A 160 -18.38 -9.53 3.64
C ASN A 160 -18.50 -11.06 3.47
N ASP A 161 -18.51 -11.78 4.59
CA ASP A 161 -18.50 -13.25 4.62
C ASP A 161 -19.64 -13.87 3.79
N THR A 162 -20.85 -13.31 3.87
CA THR A 162 -22.00 -13.80 3.10
C THR A 162 -21.78 -13.65 1.60
N MET A 163 -21.32 -12.48 1.18
CA MET A 163 -21.04 -12.24 -0.23
C MET A 163 -19.88 -13.12 -0.74
N ILE A 164 -18.80 -13.26 0.04
CA ILE A 164 -17.65 -14.10 -0.31
C ILE A 164 -18.10 -15.57 -0.43
N THR A 165 -18.86 -16.08 0.54
CA THR A 165 -19.37 -17.45 0.49
C THR A 165 -20.21 -17.69 -0.75
N ASN A 166 -21.12 -16.78 -1.10
CA ASN A 166 -21.93 -16.90 -2.30
C ASN A 166 -21.08 -16.88 -3.57
N LEU A 167 -20.09 -15.99 -3.63
CA LEU A 167 -19.19 -15.89 -4.78
C LEU A 167 -18.36 -17.16 -5.00
N LEU A 168 -17.94 -17.82 -3.92
CA LEU A 168 -17.12 -19.04 -3.99
C LEU A 168 -17.95 -20.31 -4.11
N SER A 169 -19.22 -20.30 -3.67
CA SER A 169 -20.12 -21.46 -3.75
C SER A 169 -20.87 -21.55 -5.08
N GLU A 170 -21.18 -20.43 -5.72
CA GLU A 170 -21.71 -20.43 -7.05
C GLU A 170 -20.58 -20.70 -8.05
N ASP A 171 -20.85 -21.50 -9.10
CA ASP A 171 -19.95 -21.75 -10.23
C ASP A 171 -19.37 -20.50 -10.94
N GLY A 172 -19.51 -19.34 -10.34
CA GLY A 172 -19.07 -18.04 -10.83
C GLY A 172 -17.55 -17.85 -10.90
N PHE A 173 -16.76 -18.77 -10.32
CA PHE A 173 -15.31 -18.85 -10.52
C PHE A 173 -14.90 -19.96 -11.50
N LYS A 174 -15.82 -20.38 -12.39
CA LYS A 174 -15.52 -21.41 -13.41
C LYS A 174 -14.44 -21.01 -14.42
N ASP A 175 -14.15 -19.75 -14.56
CA ASP A 175 -13.08 -19.27 -15.45
C ASP A 175 -11.75 -19.12 -14.71
N GLY A 176 -11.30 -20.25 -14.10
CA GLY A 176 -9.96 -20.43 -13.60
C GLY A 176 -9.57 -19.50 -12.47
N GLU A 177 -8.83 -20.02 -11.48
CA GLU A 177 -7.97 -19.24 -10.62
C GLU A 177 -7.25 -18.20 -11.49
N ILE A 178 -7.67 -16.95 -11.44
CA ILE A 178 -6.83 -15.87 -11.91
C ILE A 178 -5.74 -15.73 -10.84
N SER A 179 -4.74 -16.59 -10.96
CA SER A 179 -3.50 -16.47 -10.21
C SER A 179 -2.83 -15.18 -10.65
N TYR A 180 -3.10 -14.11 -9.92
CA TYR A 180 -2.35 -12.88 -10.07
C TYR A 180 -0.98 -13.10 -9.44
N GLU A 181 -0.04 -13.61 -10.21
CA GLU A 181 1.36 -13.40 -9.91
C GLU A 181 1.60 -11.88 -9.97
N LEU A 182 1.58 -11.24 -8.79
CA LEU A 182 2.11 -9.90 -8.65
C LEU A 182 3.56 -9.96 -9.13
N LYS A 183 3.83 -9.48 -10.35
CA LYS A 183 5.17 -9.44 -10.91
C LYS A 183 5.99 -8.51 -10.04
N LYS A 184 6.79 -9.08 -9.13
CA LYS A 184 7.79 -8.30 -8.40
C LYS A 184 8.64 -7.56 -9.43
N PRO A 185 8.87 -6.25 -9.29
CA PRO A 185 9.78 -5.54 -10.17
C PRO A 185 11.14 -6.23 -10.12
N LYS A 186 11.63 -6.73 -11.26
CA LYS A 186 12.87 -7.51 -11.37
C LYS A 186 14.13 -6.73 -11.00
N SER A 187 14.02 -5.42 -10.80
CA SER A 187 15.08 -4.55 -10.25
C SER A 187 14.51 -3.17 -9.91
N ALA A 188 15.22 -2.42 -9.05
CA ALA A 188 14.94 -0.99 -8.77
C ALA A 188 14.96 -0.07 -10.02
N LYS A 189 15.25 -0.61 -11.20
CA LYS A 189 15.28 0.08 -12.49
C LYS A 189 14.04 -0.13 -13.34
N SER A 190 13.09 -0.98 -12.97
CA SER A 190 11.87 -1.13 -13.75
C SER A 190 10.99 0.08 -13.51
N LYS A 191 10.94 0.98 -14.48
CA LYS A 191 10.10 2.18 -14.44
C LYS A 191 8.64 1.71 -14.39
N PHE A 192 7.89 2.21 -13.42
CA PHE A 192 6.46 2.01 -13.27
C PHE A 192 5.67 2.22 -14.58
N SER A 193 6.12 3.14 -15.44
CA SER A 193 5.57 3.34 -16.78
C SER A 193 5.64 2.11 -17.69
N GLN A 194 6.62 1.22 -17.52
CA GLN A 194 6.71 -0.04 -18.29
C GLN A 194 5.67 -1.07 -17.80
N TYR A 195 5.39 -1.06 -16.51
CA TYR A 195 4.37 -1.93 -15.91
C TYR A 195 2.96 -1.54 -16.36
N LEU A 196 2.67 -0.24 -16.46
CA LEU A 196 1.40 0.25 -17.01
C LEU A 196 1.26 -0.04 -18.51
N GLN A 197 2.34 0.06 -19.27
CA GLN A 197 2.33 -0.28 -20.70
C GLN A 197 2.01 -1.76 -20.94
N GLU A 198 2.57 -2.68 -20.13
CA GLU A 198 2.24 -4.11 -20.24
C GLU A 198 0.77 -4.40 -19.94
N ILE A 199 0.14 -3.68 -18.99
CA ILE A 199 -1.29 -3.86 -18.68
C ILE A 199 -2.16 -3.33 -19.83
N VAL A 200 -1.82 -2.17 -20.39
CA VAL A 200 -2.58 -1.56 -21.49
C VAL A 200 -2.41 -2.37 -22.80
N GLU A 201 -1.23 -2.93 -23.06
CA GLU A 201 -0.99 -3.77 -24.24
C GLU A 201 -1.71 -5.13 -24.15
N ASP A 202 -1.94 -5.68 -22.96
CA ASP A 202 -2.75 -6.89 -22.80
C ASP A 202 -4.26 -6.61 -23.02
N GLU A 203 -4.76 -5.42 -22.69
CA GLU A 203 -6.15 -5.04 -22.98
C GLU A 203 -6.43 -4.88 -24.50
N ASP A 204 -5.45 -4.48 -25.30
CA ASP A 204 -5.60 -4.37 -26.75
C ASP A 204 -5.61 -5.74 -27.44
N LYS A 205 -5.13 -6.80 -26.82
CA LYS A 205 -5.18 -8.17 -27.33
C LYS A 205 -6.54 -8.85 -27.16
N ASP A 206 -7.36 -8.37 -26.22
CA ASP A 206 -8.70 -8.90 -25.95
C ASP A 206 -9.81 -8.20 -26.74
N LYS A 207 -9.47 -7.26 -27.62
CA LYS A 207 -10.46 -6.71 -28.57
C LYS A 207 -10.81 -7.78 -29.60
N LEU A 208 -12.07 -8.24 -29.55
CA LEU A 208 -12.63 -9.11 -30.57
C LEU A 208 -12.39 -8.50 -31.98
N PRO A 209 -12.00 -9.31 -32.98
CA PRO A 209 -11.86 -8.82 -34.33
C PRO A 209 -13.22 -8.28 -34.80
N ASP A 210 -13.21 -7.08 -35.40
CA ASP A 210 -14.36 -6.47 -36.04
C ASP A 210 -14.96 -7.46 -37.04
N ILE A 211 -16.15 -7.96 -36.74
CA ILE A 211 -16.92 -8.79 -37.69
C ILE A 211 -17.62 -7.80 -38.60
N GLY A 212 -16.93 -7.45 -39.69
CA GLY A 212 -17.49 -6.75 -40.83
C GLY A 212 -18.47 -7.61 -41.63
#